data_8c69be5c513c4c5626c87dd410551a4c
#
_entry.id   8c69be5c513c4c5626c87dd410551a4c
#
_cell.length_a   1.000
_cell.length_b   1.000
_cell.length_c   1.000
_cell.angle_alpha   90.00
_cell.angle_beta   90.00
_cell.angle_gamma   90.00
#
_symmetry.space_group_name_H-M   'P 1'
#
loop_
_entity.id
_entity.type
_entity.pdbx_description
1 polymer ?
#
loop_
_entity_poly.entity_id
_entity_poly.type
_entity_poly.pdbx_seq_one_letter_code
_entity_poly.pdbx_strand_id
1 'polypeptide(L)'
;MKKITHEIRDPIHAFIRIDSDERTALDSPPLQRLRHIHQLAMSYLVYPGATHKRFEHSLGVMELASRVFDVIAREENVRHDSVRQMLPHSEQLWYWRRVLRMAALFHDVGHLPFSHAAEHELLPTGWDHERLTVEIVRSPEMMSIWNILTPPLRWEDIVKLAVGPKKCGAYAKMGALAPPIAEFDDWQAILADVIVGDAFGVDRMDYLLRDSYHAGVSYGRFDHYRLIDTLRILPKEQEESQEPALGVEEGGLHSAEALLLARYFMYTQVYFHPVRRIYDVHLKDFLSDWLKDDGRSGRLPTDIDDHLALTDNEVMSAILNAASDSTRPGHDAARRIIQRDHFHLIYKRNPVDAGVNPNATDAVFAAARDKFGIEKVRRDARPGKNEGIDFPVLTKDQRVASSLTMSEALRHVPVAAFDYVYVDDLLAEDAEKWLKEERNQIIQLKESEETDGSTSA
;
A
#
# COMPACT_ATOMS: atom_id res chain seq x y z
N MET A 1 23.66 -9.07 -30.77
CA MET A 1 23.36 -7.63 -30.90
C MET A 1 23.69 -6.91 -29.61
N LYS A 2 24.34 -5.75 -29.64
CA LYS A 2 24.50 -4.92 -28.45
C LYS A 2 23.09 -4.47 -28.00
N LYS A 3 22.66 -4.81 -26.78
CA LYS A 3 21.38 -4.30 -26.24
C LYS A 3 21.45 -2.76 -26.19
N ILE A 4 20.47 -2.11 -26.80
CA ILE A 4 20.37 -0.65 -26.73
C ILE A 4 19.84 -0.30 -25.35
N THR A 5 20.53 0.58 -24.64
CA THR A 5 20.08 1.10 -23.34
C THR A 5 19.26 2.35 -23.56
N HIS A 6 18.09 2.42 -22.96
CA HIS A 6 17.20 3.60 -22.93
C HIS A 6 17.27 4.23 -21.55
N GLU A 7 17.20 5.54 -21.48
CA GLU A 7 17.19 6.31 -20.24
C GLU A 7 15.87 7.05 -20.10
N ILE A 8 15.23 6.91 -18.94
CA ILE A 8 14.01 7.60 -18.58
C ILE A 8 14.34 8.58 -17.47
N ARG A 9 13.99 9.86 -17.67
CA ARG A 9 14.18 10.88 -16.64
C ARG A 9 13.13 10.73 -15.56
N ASP A 10 13.56 10.71 -14.30
CA ASP A 10 12.71 10.57 -13.12
C ASP A 10 13.09 11.62 -12.05
N PRO A 11 12.13 12.27 -11.37
CA PRO A 11 12.41 13.32 -10.40
C PRO A 11 13.07 12.82 -9.11
N ILE A 12 12.91 11.52 -8.78
CA ILE A 12 13.48 10.89 -7.57
C ILE A 12 14.82 10.22 -7.88
N HIS A 13 14.88 9.43 -8.95
CA HIS A 13 16.03 8.59 -9.29
C HIS A 13 16.96 9.18 -10.33
N ALA A 14 16.70 10.39 -10.80
CA ALA A 14 17.39 11.11 -11.87
C ALA A 14 17.26 10.41 -13.23
N PHE A 15 17.85 9.23 -13.43
CA PHE A 15 17.74 8.43 -14.64
C PHE A 15 17.52 6.96 -14.29
N ILE A 16 16.48 6.37 -14.87
CA ILE A 16 16.19 4.95 -14.81
C ILE A 16 16.60 4.32 -16.14
N ARG A 17 17.44 3.29 -16.08
CA ARG A 17 17.97 2.62 -17.28
C ARG A 17 17.28 1.31 -17.52
N ILE A 18 16.83 1.12 -18.77
CA ILE A 18 16.21 -0.12 -19.25
C ILE A 18 16.87 -0.57 -20.55
N ASP A 19 16.93 -1.86 -20.77
CA ASP A 19 17.34 -2.40 -22.05
C ASP A 19 16.15 -2.58 -23.03
N SER A 20 16.44 -3.00 -24.26
CA SER A 20 15.39 -3.15 -25.30
C SER A 20 14.34 -4.20 -24.95
N ASP A 21 14.73 -5.26 -24.23
CA ASP A 21 13.79 -6.31 -23.79
C ASP A 21 12.87 -5.77 -22.70
N GLU A 22 13.43 -5.10 -21.68
CA GLU A 22 12.67 -4.45 -20.61
C GLU A 22 11.73 -3.37 -21.16
N ARG A 23 12.14 -2.67 -22.22
CA ARG A 23 11.28 -1.71 -22.92
C ARG A 23 10.06 -2.39 -23.55
N THR A 24 10.20 -3.61 -24.09
CA THR A 24 9.06 -4.34 -24.64
C THR A 24 8.01 -4.63 -23.56
N ALA A 25 8.45 -5.00 -22.36
CA ALA A 25 7.56 -5.18 -21.21
C ALA A 25 6.94 -3.83 -20.75
N LEU A 26 7.76 -2.77 -20.70
CA LEU A 26 7.30 -1.42 -20.35
C LEU A 26 6.22 -0.89 -21.31
N ASP A 27 6.38 -1.13 -22.59
CA ASP A 27 5.45 -0.64 -23.64
C ASP A 27 4.17 -1.50 -23.75
N SER A 28 4.00 -2.54 -22.90
CA SER A 28 2.79 -3.37 -22.90
C SER A 28 1.55 -2.60 -22.43
N PRO A 29 0.35 -2.89 -23.00
CA PRO A 29 -0.89 -2.22 -22.63
C PRO A 29 -1.19 -2.21 -21.12
N PRO A 30 -1.02 -3.33 -20.37
CA PRO A 30 -1.28 -3.32 -18.94
C PRO A 30 -0.42 -2.30 -18.17
N LEU A 31 0.85 -2.19 -18.54
CA LEU A 31 1.75 -1.25 -17.86
C LEU A 31 1.52 0.20 -18.30
N GLN A 32 1.24 0.43 -19.60
CA GLN A 32 0.90 1.77 -20.11
C GLN A 32 -0.41 2.30 -19.50
N ARG A 33 -1.36 1.43 -19.13
CA ARG A 33 -2.57 1.81 -18.40
C ARG A 33 -2.27 2.55 -17.10
N LEU A 34 -1.17 2.22 -16.41
CA LEU A 34 -0.79 2.87 -15.15
C LEU A 34 -0.51 4.39 -15.29
N ARG A 35 -0.29 4.88 -16.51
CA ARG A 35 -0.24 6.34 -16.79
C ARG A 35 -1.57 7.05 -16.54
N HIS A 36 -2.65 6.31 -16.45
CA HIS A 36 -4.01 6.79 -16.25
C HIS A 36 -4.57 6.48 -14.86
N ILE A 37 -3.74 5.94 -13.95
CA ILE A 37 -4.11 5.63 -12.55
C ILE A 37 -3.29 6.50 -11.61
N HIS A 38 -3.95 7.35 -10.81
CA HIS A 38 -3.28 8.18 -9.81
C HIS A 38 -2.71 7.32 -8.68
N GLN A 39 -1.48 7.63 -8.26
CA GLN A 39 -0.84 6.95 -7.12
C GLN A 39 -1.61 7.21 -5.83
N LEU A 40 -2.04 8.42 -5.59
CA LEU A 40 -2.67 8.86 -4.34
C LEU A 40 -4.18 9.16 -4.50
N ALA A 41 -4.88 8.43 -5.38
CA ALA A 41 -6.31 8.60 -5.59
C ALA A 41 -6.69 10.09 -5.78
N MET A 42 -7.64 10.60 -5.00
CA MET A 42 -8.11 11.99 -5.04
C MET A 42 -7.31 12.95 -4.13
N SER A 43 -6.12 12.55 -3.66
CA SER A 43 -5.31 13.40 -2.77
C SER A 43 -4.93 14.75 -3.38
N TYR A 44 -4.94 14.88 -4.71
CA TYR A 44 -4.72 16.17 -5.40
C TYR A 44 -5.77 17.23 -5.05
N LEU A 45 -6.93 16.86 -4.54
CA LEU A 45 -7.94 17.79 -4.02
C LEU A 45 -7.48 18.47 -2.71
N VAL A 46 -6.52 17.88 -2.00
CA VAL A 46 -5.93 18.41 -0.75
C VAL A 46 -4.50 18.90 -0.99
N TYR A 47 -3.72 18.12 -1.71
CA TYR A 47 -2.32 18.38 -2.09
C TYR A 47 -2.25 18.58 -3.60
N PRO A 48 -2.38 19.80 -4.14
CA PRO A 48 -2.56 20.02 -5.59
C PRO A 48 -1.46 19.44 -6.47
N GLY A 49 -0.24 19.27 -5.93
CA GLY A 49 0.88 18.63 -6.64
C GLY A 49 0.82 17.10 -6.67
N ALA A 50 -0.05 16.45 -5.89
CA ALA A 50 -0.16 14.99 -5.80
C ALA A 50 -0.93 14.38 -7.00
N THR A 51 -0.46 14.66 -8.21
CA THR A 51 -1.06 14.24 -9.49
C THR A 51 -0.30 13.12 -10.19
N HIS A 52 0.78 12.64 -9.60
CA HIS A 52 1.63 11.59 -10.16
C HIS A 52 0.88 10.26 -10.28
N LYS A 53 1.38 9.42 -11.18
CA LYS A 53 0.72 8.19 -11.60
C LYS A 53 1.49 6.95 -11.12
N ARG A 54 0.81 5.81 -11.14
CA ARG A 54 1.44 4.52 -10.78
C ARG A 54 2.54 4.11 -11.75
N PHE A 55 2.52 4.61 -12.97
CA PHE A 55 3.54 4.32 -13.97
C PHE A 55 4.95 4.75 -13.53
N GLU A 56 5.12 5.98 -13.07
CA GLU A 56 6.43 6.45 -12.60
C GLU A 56 6.86 5.80 -11.29
N HIS A 57 5.92 5.44 -10.42
CA HIS A 57 6.17 4.65 -9.22
C HIS A 57 6.72 3.26 -9.57
N SER A 58 6.06 2.52 -10.46
CA SER A 58 6.52 1.19 -10.91
C SER A 58 7.95 1.22 -11.49
N LEU A 59 8.29 2.27 -12.23
CA LEU A 59 9.66 2.49 -12.71
C LEU A 59 10.65 2.72 -11.57
N GLY A 60 10.27 3.51 -10.57
CA GLY A 60 11.09 3.80 -9.40
C GLY A 60 11.34 2.56 -8.54
N VAL A 61 10.31 1.75 -8.34
CA VAL A 61 10.42 0.45 -7.63
C VAL A 61 11.38 -0.49 -8.34
N MET A 62 11.28 -0.61 -9.67
CA MET A 62 12.22 -1.38 -10.48
C MET A 62 13.67 -0.89 -10.34
N GLU A 63 13.90 0.42 -10.32
CA GLU A 63 15.24 1.00 -10.15
C GLU A 63 15.80 0.70 -8.76
N LEU A 64 15.00 0.90 -7.69
CA LEU A 64 15.44 0.60 -6.33
C LEU A 64 15.69 -0.91 -6.13
N ALA A 65 14.83 -1.77 -6.67
CA ALA A 65 15.02 -3.23 -6.64
C ALA A 65 16.37 -3.63 -7.26
N SER A 66 16.73 -2.99 -8.38
CA SER A 66 18.03 -3.21 -9.02
C SER A 66 19.21 -2.84 -8.13
N ARG A 67 19.12 -1.67 -7.47
CA ARG A 67 20.18 -1.18 -6.57
C ARG A 67 20.34 -2.08 -5.35
N VAL A 68 19.21 -2.50 -4.75
CA VAL A 68 19.23 -3.44 -3.62
C VAL A 68 19.85 -4.77 -4.04
N PHE A 69 19.42 -5.34 -5.17
CA PHE A 69 19.98 -6.59 -5.69
C PHE A 69 21.50 -6.48 -5.87
N ASP A 70 21.96 -5.39 -6.51
CA ASP A 70 23.38 -5.16 -6.78
C ASP A 70 24.22 -5.02 -5.50
N VAL A 71 23.60 -4.71 -4.35
CA VAL A 71 24.27 -4.65 -3.04
C VAL A 71 24.23 -6.01 -2.34
N ILE A 72 23.05 -6.64 -2.21
CA ILE A 72 22.90 -7.87 -1.41
C ILE A 72 23.52 -9.12 -2.07
N ALA A 73 23.64 -9.11 -3.41
CA ALA A 73 24.23 -10.21 -4.17
C ALA A 73 25.77 -10.11 -4.32
N ARG A 74 26.42 -9.04 -3.82
CA ARG A 74 27.88 -8.90 -3.86
C ARG A 74 28.54 -9.90 -2.91
N GLU A 75 29.53 -10.62 -3.40
CA GLU A 75 30.25 -11.63 -2.62
C GLU A 75 30.84 -11.07 -1.32
N GLU A 76 31.38 -9.86 -1.35
CA GLU A 76 31.91 -9.14 -0.18
C GLU A 76 30.88 -8.83 0.90
N ASN A 77 29.60 -8.76 0.53
CA ASN A 77 28.46 -8.47 1.42
C ASN A 77 27.84 -9.73 2.02
N VAL A 78 28.24 -10.93 1.53
CA VAL A 78 27.77 -12.21 2.03
C VAL A 78 28.67 -12.67 3.17
N ARG A 79 28.30 -12.36 4.40
CA ARG A 79 29.13 -12.54 5.61
C ARG A 79 28.95 -13.90 6.29
N HIS A 80 27.77 -14.53 6.15
CA HIS A 80 27.42 -15.77 6.83
C HIS A 80 27.43 -16.96 5.86
N ASP A 81 27.95 -18.10 6.29
CA ASP A 81 28.03 -19.31 5.46
C ASP A 81 26.63 -19.85 5.09
N SER A 82 25.64 -19.75 5.98
CA SER A 82 24.26 -20.11 5.69
C SER A 82 23.67 -19.28 4.54
N VAL A 83 23.96 -17.97 4.51
CA VAL A 83 23.53 -17.07 3.43
C VAL A 83 24.27 -17.40 2.14
N ARG A 84 25.57 -17.75 2.21
CA ARG A 84 26.36 -18.14 1.04
C ARG A 84 25.82 -19.40 0.36
N GLN A 85 25.29 -20.34 1.12
CA GLN A 85 24.73 -21.59 0.61
C GLN A 85 23.41 -21.39 -0.15
N MET A 86 22.64 -20.37 0.18
CA MET A 86 21.36 -20.07 -0.49
C MET A 86 21.55 -19.26 -1.79
N LEU A 87 22.68 -18.59 -1.96
CA LEU A 87 22.92 -17.79 -3.16
C LEU A 87 23.00 -18.67 -4.40
N PRO A 88 22.27 -18.31 -5.47
CA PRO A 88 22.41 -19.00 -6.75
C PRO A 88 23.82 -18.85 -7.33
N HIS A 89 24.21 -19.78 -8.18
CA HIS A 89 25.44 -19.64 -8.94
C HIS A 89 25.43 -18.36 -9.79
N SER A 90 26.61 -17.81 -10.05
CA SER A 90 26.77 -16.51 -10.74
C SER A 90 26.01 -16.39 -12.06
N GLU A 91 25.87 -17.50 -12.82
CA GLU A 91 25.09 -17.55 -14.06
C GLU A 91 23.57 -17.35 -13.84
N GLN A 92 23.06 -17.77 -12.68
CA GLN A 92 21.65 -17.64 -12.32
C GLN A 92 21.34 -16.27 -11.71
N LEU A 93 22.33 -15.58 -11.12
CA LEU A 93 22.13 -14.25 -10.55
C LEU A 93 21.61 -13.25 -11.59
N TRP A 94 22.11 -13.35 -12.85
CA TRP A 94 21.63 -12.48 -13.91
C TRP A 94 20.15 -12.73 -14.28
N TYR A 95 19.70 -14.02 -14.29
CA TYR A 95 18.27 -14.36 -14.43
C TYR A 95 17.44 -13.75 -13.31
N TRP A 96 17.83 -13.97 -12.05
CA TRP A 96 17.07 -13.48 -10.90
C TRP A 96 17.04 -11.96 -10.80
N ARG A 97 18.11 -11.29 -11.20
CA ARG A 97 18.11 -9.82 -11.29
C ARG A 97 17.07 -9.33 -12.27
N ARG A 98 16.91 -10.00 -13.41
CA ARG A 98 15.90 -9.65 -14.41
C ARG A 98 14.49 -9.98 -13.94
N VAL A 99 14.27 -11.14 -13.33
CA VAL A 99 12.98 -11.49 -12.70
C VAL A 99 12.59 -10.44 -11.67
N LEU A 100 13.50 -10.07 -10.76
CA LEU A 100 13.25 -9.05 -9.73
C LEU A 100 12.86 -7.70 -10.35
N ARG A 101 13.57 -7.26 -11.40
CA ARG A 101 13.25 -6.00 -12.10
C ARG A 101 11.85 -6.04 -12.72
N MET A 102 11.49 -7.13 -13.37
CA MET A 102 10.15 -7.26 -13.98
C MET A 102 9.08 -7.42 -12.91
N ALA A 103 9.31 -8.18 -11.86
CA ALA A 103 8.39 -8.27 -10.72
C ALA A 103 8.16 -6.90 -10.06
N ALA A 104 9.21 -6.13 -9.84
CA ALA A 104 9.12 -4.79 -9.29
C ALA A 104 8.38 -3.82 -10.22
N LEU A 105 8.60 -3.93 -11.55
CA LEU A 105 7.90 -3.11 -12.54
C LEU A 105 6.40 -3.42 -12.60
N PHE A 106 6.01 -4.68 -12.39
CA PHE A 106 4.63 -5.16 -12.54
C PHE A 106 3.89 -5.37 -11.22
N HIS A 107 4.50 -5.13 -10.05
CA HIS A 107 3.89 -5.43 -8.75
C HIS A 107 2.50 -4.78 -8.56
N ASP A 108 2.31 -3.59 -9.10
CA ASP A 108 1.11 -2.75 -8.99
C ASP A 108 0.22 -2.74 -10.25
N VAL A 109 0.51 -3.58 -11.27
CA VAL A 109 -0.18 -3.52 -12.56
C VAL A 109 -1.69 -3.81 -12.47
N GLY A 110 -2.12 -4.55 -11.46
CA GLY A 110 -3.52 -4.88 -11.18
C GLY A 110 -4.31 -3.81 -10.44
N HIS A 111 -3.73 -2.64 -10.15
CA HIS A 111 -4.45 -1.61 -9.39
C HIS A 111 -5.71 -1.09 -10.09
N LEU A 112 -6.69 -0.77 -9.23
CA LEU A 112 -8.00 -0.24 -9.61
C LEU A 112 -7.93 1.28 -9.86
N PRO A 113 -8.92 1.86 -10.57
CA PRO A 113 -9.08 3.31 -10.62
C PRO A 113 -9.13 3.91 -9.22
N PHE A 114 -8.41 5.01 -9.02
CA PHE A 114 -8.25 5.68 -7.73
C PHE A 114 -7.75 4.75 -6.60
N SER A 115 -7.03 3.69 -6.96
CA SER A 115 -6.31 2.84 -6.01
C SER A 115 -7.21 2.12 -4.98
N HIS A 116 -6.91 2.23 -3.70
CA HIS A 116 -7.55 1.44 -2.64
C HIS A 116 -8.91 2.01 -2.14
N ALA A 117 -9.42 3.10 -2.71
CA ALA A 117 -10.57 3.81 -2.13
C ALA A 117 -11.83 2.93 -1.97
N ALA A 118 -12.02 1.96 -2.85
CA ALA A 118 -13.20 1.10 -2.87
C ALA A 118 -12.90 -0.40 -3.10
N GLU A 119 -11.66 -0.80 -2.97
CA GLU A 119 -11.18 -2.14 -3.33
C GLU A 119 -11.93 -3.25 -2.58
N HIS A 120 -11.96 -3.17 -1.24
CA HIS A 120 -12.50 -4.24 -0.41
C HIS A 120 -14.01 -4.43 -0.54
N GLU A 121 -14.74 -3.36 -0.82
CA GLU A 121 -16.19 -3.38 -0.90
C GLU A 121 -16.72 -3.68 -2.31
N LEU A 122 -15.99 -3.26 -3.33
CA LEU A 122 -16.46 -3.33 -4.72
C LEU A 122 -15.83 -4.43 -5.57
N LEU A 123 -14.76 -5.09 -5.11
CA LEU A 123 -14.30 -6.32 -5.72
C LEU A 123 -15.09 -7.54 -5.20
N PRO A 124 -15.24 -8.59 -6.00
CA PRO A 124 -15.76 -9.87 -5.52
C PRO A 124 -14.91 -10.46 -4.39
N THR A 125 -15.54 -11.24 -3.50
CA THR A 125 -14.82 -11.92 -2.41
C THR A 125 -13.64 -12.74 -2.92
N GLY A 126 -12.47 -12.56 -2.28
CA GLY A 126 -11.23 -13.24 -2.66
C GLY A 126 -10.48 -12.58 -3.81
N TRP A 127 -10.89 -11.39 -4.24
CA TRP A 127 -10.19 -10.56 -5.19
C TRP A 127 -9.61 -9.31 -4.52
N ASP A 128 -8.43 -8.94 -4.96
CA ASP A 128 -7.73 -7.69 -4.65
C ASP A 128 -6.83 -7.31 -5.85
N HIS A 129 -6.16 -6.17 -5.77
CA HIS A 129 -5.30 -5.72 -6.87
C HIS A 129 -4.10 -6.64 -7.10
N GLU A 130 -3.57 -7.30 -6.05
CA GLU A 130 -2.47 -8.25 -6.21
C GLU A 130 -2.94 -9.52 -6.96
N ARG A 131 -4.19 -9.98 -6.74
CA ARG A 131 -4.74 -11.07 -7.54
C ARG A 131 -4.94 -10.66 -9.01
N LEU A 132 -5.41 -9.44 -9.26
CA LEU A 132 -5.47 -8.89 -10.62
C LEU A 132 -4.08 -8.80 -11.26
N THR A 133 -3.05 -8.41 -10.48
CA THR A 133 -1.65 -8.48 -10.92
C THR A 133 -1.25 -9.89 -11.35
N VAL A 134 -1.60 -10.92 -10.58
CA VAL A 134 -1.35 -12.32 -10.94
C VAL A 134 -2.00 -12.67 -12.27
N GLU A 135 -3.29 -12.34 -12.44
CA GLU A 135 -4.04 -12.66 -13.66
C GLU A 135 -3.43 -11.95 -14.90
N ILE A 136 -3.04 -10.68 -14.76
CA ILE A 136 -2.39 -9.92 -15.82
C ILE A 136 -1.04 -10.53 -16.18
N VAL A 137 -0.16 -10.79 -15.20
CA VAL A 137 1.19 -11.32 -15.43
C VAL A 137 1.15 -12.70 -16.13
N ARG A 138 0.15 -13.54 -15.82
CA ARG A 138 -0.02 -14.86 -16.47
C ARG A 138 -0.88 -14.84 -17.74
N SER A 139 -1.38 -13.67 -18.19
CA SER A 139 -2.19 -13.57 -19.41
C SER A 139 -1.42 -14.02 -20.65
N PRO A 140 -2.10 -14.52 -21.69
CA PRO A 140 -1.44 -14.94 -22.94
C PRO A 140 -0.59 -13.82 -23.57
N GLU A 141 -1.05 -12.58 -23.48
CA GLU A 141 -0.31 -11.40 -23.96
C GLU A 141 1.03 -11.26 -23.23
N MET A 142 1.01 -11.25 -21.89
CA MET A 142 2.23 -11.09 -21.10
C MET A 142 3.15 -12.31 -21.21
N MET A 143 2.60 -13.53 -21.28
CA MET A 143 3.41 -14.73 -21.53
C MET A 143 4.18 -14.64 -22.85
N SER A 144 3.60 -14.06 -23.90
CA SER A 144 4.30 -13.85 -25.16
C SER A 144 5.53 -12.93 -24.98
N ILE A 145 5.39 -11.90 -24.14
CA ILE A 145 6.49 -10.97 -23.79
C ILE A 145 7.56 -11.70 -22.98
N TRP A 146 7.18 -12.43 -21.92
CA TRP A 146 8.13 -13.15 -21.08
C TRP A 146 8.99 -14.15 -21.85
N ASN A 147 8.42 -14.79 -22.87
CA ASN A 147 9.10 -15.79 -23.70
C ASN A 147 10.13 -15.18 -24.66
N ILE A 148 9.99 -13.92 -25.08
CA ILE A 148 10.95 -13.27 -25.98
C ILE A 148 12.08 -12.54 -25.27
N LEU A 149 11.98 -12.31 -23.96
CA LEU A 149 13.05 -11.72 -23.17
C LEU A 149 14.29 -12.62 -23.16
N THR A 150 15.45 -12.05 -22.96
CA THR A 150 16.70 -12.79 -22.93
C THR A 150 17.37 -12.71 -21.54
N PRO A 151 17.37 -13.81 -20.75
CA PRO A 151 16.71 -15.11 -21.01
C PRO A 151 15.18 -14.98 -20.94
N PRO A 152 14.46 -15.97 -21.47
CA PRO A 152 13.03 -16.08 -21.22
C PRO A 152 12.73 -16.15 -19.73
N LEU A 153 11.69 -15.45 -19.29
CA LEU A 153 11.29 -15.44 -17.89
C LEU A 153 10.08 -16.34 -17.65
N ARG A 154 10.05 -16.96 -16.49
CA ARG A 154 8.87 -17.70 -16.04
C ARG A 154 7.92 -16.73 -15.33
N TRP A 155 6.66 -16.73 -15.75
CA TRP A 155 5.65 -15.87 -15.10
C TRP A 155 5.44 -16.21 -13.61
N GLU A 156 5.64 -17.48 -13.23
CA GLU A 156 5.55 -17.92 -11.84
C GLU A 156 6.59 -17.23 -10.97
N ASP A 157 7.83 -17.08 -11.46
CA ASP A 157 8.89 -16.41 -10.73
C ASP A 157 8.60 -14.91 -10.59
N ILE A 158 8.04 -14.28 -11.63
CA ILE A 158 7.62 -12.86 -11.57
C ILE A 158 6.50 -12.69 -10.52
N VAL A 159 5.47 -13.53 -10.54
CA VAL A 159 4.35 -13.49 -9.59
C VAL A 159 4.83 -13.69 -8.16
N LYS A 160 5.69 -14.70 -7.91
CA LYS A 160 6.25 -14.94 -6.57
C LYS A 160 6.85 -13.68 -5.98
N LEU A 161 7.70 -13.01 -6.73
CA LEU A 161 8.40 -11.83 -6.24
C LEU A 161 7.49 -10.59 -6.16
N ALA A 162 6.54 -10.45 -7.10
CA ALA A 162 5.67 -9.29 -7.15
C ALA A 162 4.64 -9.24 -6.01
N VAL A 163 4.09 -10.41 -5.61
CA VAL A 163 3.02 -10.46 -4.60
C VAL A 163 3.44 -11.08 -3.27
N GLY A 164 4.55 -11.77 -3.24
CA GLY A 164 5.18 -12.35 -2.05
C GLY A 164 4.52 -13.62 -1.52
N PRO A 165 5.19 -14.31 -0.55
CA PRO A 165 4.79 -15.63 -0.08
C PRO A 165 3.43 -15.66 0.60
N LYS A 166 3.09 -14.62 1.38
CA LYS A 166 1.81 -14.52 2.10
C LYS A 166 0.62 -14.53 1.14
N LYS A 167 0.67 -13.75 0.06
CA LYS A 167 -0.40 -13.66 -0.94
C LYS A 167 -0.44 -14.90 -1.83
N CYS A 168 0.70 -15.40 -2.30
CA CYS A 168 0.76 -16.67 -3.04
C CYS A 168 0.14 -17.81 -2.23
N GLY A 169 0.47 -17.93 -0.93
CA GLY A 169 -0.12 -18.91 -0.03
C GLY A 169 -1.64 -18.76 0.14
N ALA A 170 -2.14 -17.54 0.26
CA ALA A 170 -3.57 -17.27 0.34
C ALA A 170 -4.30 -17.67 -0.96
N TYR A 171 -3.76 -17.31 -2.12
CA TYR A 171 -4.36 -17.62 -3.42
C TYR A 171 -4.30 -19.11 -3.75
N ALA A 172 -3.25 -19.82 -3.34
CA ALA A 172 -3.17 -21.27 -3.48
C ALA A 172 -4.25 -21.98 -2.62
N LYS A 173 -4.47 -21.54 -1.38
CA LYS A 173 -5.54 -22.06 -0.51
C LYS A 173 -6.94 -21.83 -1.10
N MET A 174 -7.15 -20.75 -1.84
CA MET A 174 -8.41 -20.46 -2.53
C MET A 174 -8.53 -21.13 -3.91
N GLY A 175 -7.51 -21.91 -4.34
CA GLY A 175 -7.49 -22.53 -5.66
C GLY A 175 -7.25 -21.57 -6.84
N ALA A 176 -6.87 -20.33 -6.56
CA ALA A 176 -6.58 -19.33 -7.59
C ALA A 176 -5.18 -19.50 -8.21
N LEU A 177 -4.24 -20.08 -7.46
CA LEU A 177 -2.91 -20.47 -7.91
C LEU A 177 -2.67 -21.96 -7.66
N ALA A 178 -1.83 -22.58 -8.49
CA ALA A 178 -1.37 -23.94 -8.24
C ALA A 178 -0.50 -23.98 -6.96
N PRO A 179 -0.64 -25.02 -6.09
CA PRO A 179 0.11 -25.10 -4.84
C PRO A 179 1.62 -24.88 -4.95
N PRO A 180 2.34 -25.39 -5.97
CA PRO A 180 3.78 -25.19 -6.10
C PRO A 180 4.22 -23.72 -6.21
N ILE A 181 3.34 -22.81 -6.62
CA ILE A 181 3.65 -21.37 -6.67
C ILE A 181 3.76 -20.75 -5.27
N ALA A 182 3.12 -21.38 -4.28
CA ALA A 182 3.22 -20.96 -2.89
C ALA A 182 4.49 -21.46 -2.18
N GLU A 183 5.26 -22.35 -2.81
CA GLU A 183 6.53 -22.86 -2.29
C GLU A 183 7.66 -21.91 -2.69
N PHE A 184 8.37 -21.37 -1.71
CA PHE A 184 9.49 -20.45 -1.88
C PHE A 184 10.75 -21.11 -1.34
N ASP A 185 11.84 -21.05 -2.10
CA ASP A 185 13.16 -21.20 -1.51
C ASP A 185 13.60 -19.90 -0.81
N ASP A 186 14.66 -19.96 -0.03
CA ASP A 186 15.16 -18.83 0.75
C ASP A 186 15.53 -17.63 -0.13
N TRP A 187 16.10 -17.88 -1.31
CA TRP A 187 16.46 -16.81 -2.24
C TRP A 187 15.23 -16.11 -2.83
N GLN A 188 14.22 -16.88 -3.24
CA GLN A 188 12.96 -16.33 -3.71
C GLN A 188 12.23 -15.52 -2.62
N ALA A 189 12.27 -16.02 -1.38
CA ALA A 189 11.69 -15.31 -0.24
C ALA A 189 12.38 -13.96 0.01
N ILE A 190 13.71 -13.92 0.00
CA ILE A 190 14.48 -12.67 0.12
C ILE A 190 14.21 -11.72 -1.04
N LEU A 191 14.15 -12.20 -2.28
CA LEU A 191 13.86 -11.32 -3.42
C LEU A 191 12.42 -10.76 -3.38
N ALA A 192 11.45 -11.54 -2.91
CA ALA A 192 10.10 -11.03 -2.64
C ALA A 192 10.12 -9.95 -1.54
N ASP A 193 10.89 -10.18 -0.46
CA ASP A 193 11.05 -9.22 0.63
C ASP A 193 11.72 -7.91 0.18
N VAL A 194 12.59 -7.96 -0.84
CA VAL A 194 13.11 -6.74 -1.49
C VAL A 194 11.99 -5.87 -2.05
N ILE A 195 10.91 -6.43 -2.62
CA ILE A 195 9.80 -5.63 -3.18
C ILE A 195 8.78 -5.27 -2.10
N VAL A 196 8.20 -6.28 -1.44
CA VAL A 196 7.01 -6.14 -0.59
C VAL A 196 7.30 -6.20 0.91
N GLY A 197 8.56 -6.31 1.32
CA GLY A 197 8.98 -6.47 2.70
C GLY A 197 8.52 -5.35 3.64
N ASP A 198 8.20 -5.71 4.86
CA ASP A 198 7.65 -4.78 5.84
C ASP A 198 8.65 -3.74 6.34
N ALA A 199 9.95 -4.09 6.43
CA ALA A 199 11.00 -3.19 6.86
C ALA A 199 11.59 -2.39 5.69
N PHE A 200 12.07 -3.07 4.65
CA PHE A 200 12.92 -2.51 3.61
C PHE A 200 12.36 -2.68 2.19
N GLY A 201 11.08 -2.99 2.03
CA GLY A 201 10.46 -3.13 0.71
C GLY A 201 10.65 -1.88 -0.14
N VAL A 202 11.20 -2.05 -1.35
CA VAL A 202 11.49 -0.92 -2.26
C VAL A 202 10.24 -0.25 -2.80
N ASP A 203 9.10 -0.95 -2.85
CA ASP A 203 7.79 -0.34 -3.05
C ASP A 203 7.58 0.81 -2.06
N ARG A 204 7.76 0.51 -0.76
CA ARG A 204 7.63 1.51 0.31
C ARG A 204 8.67 2.62 0.21
N MET A 205 9.91 2.29 -0.12
CA MET A 205 10.96 3.29 -0.27
C MET A 205 10.62 4.29 -1.38
N ASP A 206 10.17 3.81 -2.54
CA ASP A 206 9.82 4.69 -3.66
C ASP A 206 8.60 5.54 -3.35
N TYR A 207 7.48 4.94 -2.87
CA TYR A 207 6.29 5.76 -2.64
C TYR A 207 6.49 6.82 -1.54
N LEU A 208 7.25 6.54 -0.48
CA LEU A 208 7.52 7.56 0.53
C LEU A 208 8.29 8.76 -0.04
N LEU A 209 9.34 8.51 -0.83
CA LEU A 209 10.12 9.54 -1.49
C LEU A 209 9.28 10.31 -2.54
N ARG A 210 8.57 9.58 -3.39
CA ARG A 210 7.80 10.11 -4.51
C ARG A 210 6.57 10.89 -4.05
N ASP A 211 5.78 10.32 -3.16
CA ASP A 211 4.57 10.94 -2.63
C ASP A 211 4.91 12.22 -1.86
N SER A 212 5.97 12.20 -1.04
CA SER A 212 6.40 13.40 -0.32
C SER A 212 6.85 14.51 -1.26
N TYR A 213 7.54 14.15 -2.34
CA TYR A 213 7.97 15.12 -3.37
C TYR A 213 6.76 15.76 -4.04
N HIS A 214 5.80 14.98 -4.51
CA HIS A 214 4.63 15.45 -5.22
C HIS A 214 3.59 16.13 -4.31
N ALA A 215 3.43 15.67 -3.07
CA ALA A 215 2.58 16.33 -2.09
C ALA A 215 3.19 17.64 -1.54
N GLY A 216 4.48 17.92 -1.83
CA GLY A 216 5.17 19.12 -1.37
C GLY A 216 5.51 19.11 0.12
N VAL A 217 5.67 17.91 0.72
CA VAL A 217 6.01 17.73 2.14
C VAL A 217 7.41 17.14 2.30
N SER A 218 7.99 17.28 3.50
CA SER A 218 9.35 16.75 3.77
C SER A 218 9.35 15.42 4.54
N TYR A 219 8.20 14.93 4.93
CA TYR A 219 8.04 13.79 5.85
C TYR A 219 8.57 12.46 5.29
N GLY A 220 8.47 12.22 3.98
CA GLY A 220 8.88 10.97 3.36
C GLY A 220 10.36 10.92 2.96
N ARG A 221 11.17 11.91 3.32
CA ARG A 221 12.59 11.97 2.94
C ARG A 221 13.46 11.28 3.99
N PHE A 222 14.31 10.38 3.52
CA PHE A 222 15.34 9.68 4.30
C PHE A 222 16.54 9.39 3.40
N ASP A 223 17.68 9.06 3.98
CA ASP A 223 18.89 8.70 3.24
C ASP A 223 18.81 7.27 2.71
N HIS A 224 18.08 7.10 1.59
CA HIS A 224 17.90 5.80 0.96
C HIS A 224 19.18 5.24 0.32
N TYR A 225 20.12 6.10 -0.09
CA TYR A 225 21.42 5.63 -0.61
C TYR A 225 22.22 4.94 0.48
N ARG A 226 22.34 5.59 1.64
CA ARG A 226 23.04 5.00 2.80
C ARG A 226 22.33 3.74 3.28
N LEU A 227 21.01 3.75 3.33
CA LEU A 227 20.23 2.57 3.71
C LEU A 227 20.55 1.40 2.78
N ILE A 228 20.44 1.58 1.45
CA ILE A 228 20.65 0.51 0.47
C ILE A 228 22.08 -0.02 0.54
N ASP A 229 23.08 0.86 0.64
CA ASP A 229 24.49 0.43 0.73
C ASP A 229 24.79 -0.45 1.95
N THR A 230 24.01 -0.30 3.02
CA THR A 230 24.17 -1.06 4.26
C THR A 230 23.26 -2.28 4.37
N LEU A 231 22.36 -2.53 3.39
CA LEU A 231 21.53 -3.73 3.38
C LEU A 231 22.37 -5.01 3.27
N ARG A 232 21.99 -6.01 4.03
CA ARG A 232 22.64 -7.34 4.04
C ARG A 232 21.57 -8.42 4.18
N ILE A 233 21.86 -9.60 3.66
CA ILE A 233 21.10 -10.79 4.02
C ILE A 233 21.76 -11.36 5.28
N LEU A 234 20.99 -11.52 6.34
CA LEU A 234 21.46 -11.96 7.65
C LEU A 234 20.58 -13.10 8.16
N PRO A 235 21.10 -14.01 8.98
CA PRO A 235 20.26 -14.98 9.67
C PRO A 235 19.34 -14.23 10.67
N LYS A 236 18.06 -14.59 10.70
CA LYS A 236 17.14 -14.12 11.74
C LYS A 236 17.11 -15.19 12.83
N GLU A 237 17.64 -14.88 14.01
CA GLU A 237 17.53 -15.76 15.17
C GLU A 237 16.08 -15.81 15.67
N GLN A 238 15.35 -16.86 15.30
CA GLN A 238 14.16 -17.31 16.04
C GLN A 238 14.53 -18.65 16.69
N GLU A 239 13.96 -18.96 17.84
CA GLU A 239 14.38 -20.04 18.75
C GLU A 239 14.59 -21.44 18.11
N GLU A 240 14.12 -21.69 16.85
CA GLU A 240 14.27 -22.97 16.14
C GLU A 240 14.62 -22.86 14.64
N SER A 241 14.74 -21.66 14.02
CA SER A 241 15.11 -21.53 12.61
C SER A 241 16.03 -20.34 12.34
N GLN A 242 17.08 -20.57 11.56
CA GLN A 242 17.95 -19.52 11.03
C GLN A 242 17.46 -19.10 9.65
N GLU A 243 16.21 -18.61 9.56
CA GLU A 243 15.70 -18.12 8.29
C GLU A 243 16.45 -16.83 7.87
N PRO A 244 16.88 -16.72 6.60
CA PRO A 244 17.51 -15.52 6.12
C PRO A 244 16.50 -14.37 6.04
N ALA A 245 16.93 -13.16 6.37
CA ALA A 245 16.13 -11.95 6.29
C ALA A 245 16.96 -10.77 5.80
N LEU A 246 16.29 -9.76 5.24
CA LEU A 246 16.93 -8.48 4.99
C LEU A 246 17.18 -7.75 6.30
N GLY A 247 18.42 -7.32 6.50
CA GLY A 247 18.87 -6.54 7.63
C GLY A 247 19.85 -5.46 7.20
N VAL A 248 20.45 -4.78 8.16
CA VAL A 248 21.39 -3.70 7.90
C VAL A 248 22.69 -3.90 8.69
N GLU A 249 23.80 -3.39 8.20
CA GLU A 249 24.96 -3.16 9.04
C GLU A 249 24.65 -2.09 10.09
N GLU A 250 25.30 -2.14 11.26
CA GLU A 250 25.14 -1.17 12.35
C GLU A 250 25.23 0.29 11.87
N GLY A 251 26.10 0.57 10.88
CA GLY A 251 26.24 1.90 10.27
C GLY A 251 25.05 2.37 9.45
N GLY A 252 24.08 1.50 9.16
CA GLY A 252 22.82 1.80 8.46
C GLY A 252 21.61 1.94 9.38
N LEU A 253 21.74 1.64 10.69
CA LEU A 253 20.64 1.59 11.62
C LEU A 253 19.86 2.92 11.67
N HIS A 254 20.54 4.05 11.73
CA HIS A 254 19.88 5.35 11.73
C HIS A 254 19.14 5.69 10.43
N SER A 255 19.61 5.18 9.28
CA SER A 255 18.89 5.33 8.01
C SER A 255 17.63 4.45 7.99
N ALA A 256 17.66 3.29 8.63
CA ALA A 256 16.48 2.43 8.82
C ALA A 256 15.45 3.08 9.79
N GLU A 257 15.91 3.66 10.90
CA GLU A 257 15.07 4.46 11.80
C GLU A 257 14.37 5.60 11.04
N ALA A 258 15.12 6.34 10.22
CA ALA A 258 14.60 7.45 9.43
C ALA A 258 13.52 6.98 8.42
N LEU A 259 13.71 5.83 7.77
CA LEU A 259 12.69 5.23 6.89
C LEU A 259 11.38 4.93 7.65
N LEU A 260 11.46 4.28 8.81
CA LEU A 260 10.28 3.89 9.58
C LEU A 260 9.57 5.10 10.19
N LEU A 261 10.30 6.12 10.62
CA LEU A 261 9.74 7.41 11.03
C LEU A 261 9.11 8.17 9.86
N ALA A 262 9.76 8.21 8.69
CA ALA A 262 9.19 8.81 7.48
C ALA A 262 7.85 8.13 7.12
N ARG A 263 7.79 6.79 7.18
CA ARG A 263 6.55 6.04 7.01
C ARG A 263 5.47 6.50 7.99
N TYR A 264 5.78 6.54 9.28
CA TYR A 264 4.83 6.98 10.31
C TYR A 264 4.29 8.38 10.02
N PHE A 265 5.15 9.34 9.71
CA PHE A 265 4.73 10.72 9.41
C PHE A 265 3.90 10.82 8.12
N MET A 266 4.28 10.14 7.05
CA MET A 266 3.51 10.14 5.82
C MET A 266 2.11 9.54 6.04
N TYR A 267 2.00 8.46 6.81
CA TYR A 267 0.69 7.90 7.16
C TYR A 267 -0.16 8.88 7.95
N THR A 268 0.37 9.48 9.01
CA THR A 268 -0.40 10.34 9.91
C THR A 268 -0.71 11.71 9.31
N GLN A 269 0.15 12.26 8.46
CA GLN A 269 0.01 13.62 7.93
C GLN A 269 -0.59 13.67 6.53
N VAL A 270 -0.33 12.66 5.68
CA VAL A 270 -0.76 12.67 4.28
C VAL A 270 -1.84 11.63 4.01
N TYR A 271 -1.53 10.33 4.23
CA TYR A 271 -2.48 9.27 3.83
C TYR A 271 -3.73 9.22 4.70
N PHE A 272 -3.62 9.60 5.98
CA PHE A 272 -4.74 9.67 6.91
C PHE A 272 -5.28 11.08 7.11
N HIS A 273 -4.95 12.03 6.22
CA HIS A 273 -5.52 13.36 6.29
C HIS A 273 -7.05 13.30 6.19
N PRO A 274 -7.82 13.88 7.15
CA PRO A 274 -9.28 13.65 7.23
C PRO A 274 -10.02 14.07 5.95
N VAL A 275 -9.66 15.19 5.34
CA VAL A 275 -10.31 15.65 4.09
C VAL A 275 -9.99 14.71 2.92
N ARG A 276 -8.77 14.18 2.84
CA ARG A 276 -8.44 13.16 1.85
C ARG A 276 -9.27 11.89 2.05
N ARG A 277 -9.43 11.44 3.30
CA ARG A 277 -10.20 10.24 3.66
C ARG A 277 -11.68 10.37 3.32
N ILE A 278 -12.28 11.52 3.57
CA ILE A 278 -13.70 11.69 3.25
C ILE A 278 -13.98 11.69 1.74
N TYR A 279 -13.02 12.14 0.91
CA TYR A 279 -13.14 11.98 -0.54
C TYR A 279 -13.07 10.50 -0.98
N ASP A 280 -12.31 9.64 -0.31
CA ASP A 280 -12.34 8.19 -0.57
C ASP A 280 -13.73 7.60 -0.24
N VAL A 281 -14.38 8.08 0.83
CA VAL A 281 -15.75 7.65 1.18
C VAL A 281 -16.75 8.11 0.12
N HIS A 282 -16.71 9.37 -0.31
CA HIS A 282 -17.60 9.87 -1.37
C HIS A 282 -17.36 9.17 -2.71
N LEU A 283 -16.12 8.88 -3.05
CA LEU A 283 -15.79 8.09 -4.24
C LEU A 283 -16.38 6.68 -4.17
N LYS A 284 -16.29 6.03 -3.02
CA LYS A 284 -16.90 4.72 -2.79
C LYS A 284 -18.41 4.75 -2.93
N ASP A 285 -19.08 5.76 -2.32
CA ASP A 285 -20.51 5.96 -2.42
C ASP A 285 -20.92 6.13 -3.90
N PHE A 286 -20.18 6.97 -4.65
CA PHE A 286 -20.40 7.16 -6.09
C PHE A 286 -20.25 5.86 -6.88
N LEU A 287 -19.12 5.18 -6.73
CA LEU A 287 -18.82 3.95 -7.46
C LEU A 287 -19.85 2.85 -7.18
N SER A 288 -20.32 2.75 -5.93
CA SER A 288 -21.34 1.77 -5.55
C SER A 288 -22.64 1.95 -6.33
N ASP A 289 -23.07 3.18 -6.58
CA ASP A 289 -24.30 3.48 -7.33
C ASP A 289 -24.07 3.42 -8.84
N TRP A 290 -22.97 3.98 -9.34
CA TRP A 290 -22.63 3.98 -10.75
C TRP A 290 -22.46 2.56 -11.32
N LEU A 291 -21.76 1.66 -10.61
CA LEU A 291 -21.54 0.29 -11.07
C LEU A 291 -22.83 -0.56 -11.11
N LYS A 292 -23.87 -0.20 -10.35
CA LYS A 292 -25.18 -0.87 -10.45
C LYS A 292 -25.89 -0.52 -11.75
N ASP A 293 -25.81 0.76 -12.15
CA ASP A 293 -26.47 1.28 -13.34
C ASP A 293 -25.75 0.87 -14.63
N ASP A 294 -24.41 0.78 -14.61
CA ASP A 294 -23.55 0.42 -15.75
C ASP A 294 -23.59 -1.09 -16.11
N GLY A 295 -24.56 -1.84 -15.56
CA GLY A 295 -24.71 -3.27 -15.83
C GLY A 295 -23.69 -4.20 -15.19
N ARG A 296 -22.83 -3.67 -14.33
CA ARG A 296 -21.73 -4.40 -13.66
C ARG A 296 -22.12 -5.01 -12.31
N SER A 297 -23.42 -5.12 -12.05
CA SER A 297 -23.95 -5.71 -10.79
C SER A 297 -23.41 -5.06 -9.51
N GLY A 298 -22.97 -3.81 -9.57
CA GLY A 298 -22.43 -3.05 -8.45
C GLY A 298 -21.00 -3.44 -8.07
N ARG A 299 -20.23 -4.09 -8.97
CA ARG A 299 -18.88 -4.56 -8.70
C ARG A 299 -17.89 -4.13 -9.78
N LEU A 300 -16.65 -3.94 -9.37
CA LEU A 300 -15.53 -3.72 -10.29
C LEU A 300 -15.21 -5.01 -11.06
N PRO A 301 -14.80 -4.90 -12.34
CA PRO A 301 -14.54 -6.06 -13.18
C PRO A 301 -13.30 -6.83 -12.71
N THR A 302 -13.39 -8.16 -12.86
CA THR A 302 -12.27 -9.10 -12.64
C THR A 302 -11.86 -9.81 -13.93
N ASP A 303 -12.63 -9.64 -15.01
CA ASP A 303 -12.16 -9.96 -16.34
C ASP A 303 -11.04 -9.00 -16.74
N ILE A 304 -9.98 -9.51 -17.33
CA ILE A 304 -8.76 -8.73 -17.59
C ILE A 304 -8.98 -7.63 -18.60
N ASP A 305 -9.70 -7.90 -19.68
CA ASP A 305 -9.94 -6.92 -20.74
C ASP A 305 -10.81 -5.77 -20.22
N ASP A 306 -11.88 -6.09 -19.49
CA ASP A 306 -12.75 -5.11 -18.84
C ASP A 306 -12.00 -4.30 -17.75
N HIS A 307 -11.12 -4.97 -16.97
CA HIS A 307 -10.30 -4.32 -15.98
C HIS A 307 -9.30 -3.34 -16.61
N LEU A 308 -8.62 -3.75 -17.67
CA LEU A 308 -7.64 -2.91 -18.36
C LEU A 308 -8.28 -1.72 -19.08
N ALA A 309 -9.54 -1.86 -19.52
CA ALA A 309 -10.30 -0.76 -20.11
C ALA A 309 -10.75 0.29 -19.10
N LEU A 310 -10.72 -0.01 -17.77
CA LEU A 310 -11.18 0.90 -16.73
C LEU A 310 -10.01 1.65 -16.08
N THR A 311 -10.02 2.98 -16.18
CA THR A 311 -9.02 3.88 -15.60
C THR A 311 -9.67 5.01 -14.79
N ASP A 312 -8.87 5.89 -14.17
CA ASP A 312 -9.37 7.07 -13.49
C ASP A 312 -10.14 8.01 -14.45
N ASN A 313 -9.81 7.98 -15.74
CA ASN A 313 -10.43 8.87 -16.73
C ASN A 313 -11.90 8.53 -16.95
N GLU A 314 -12.25 7.23 -17.08
CA GLU A 314 -13.62 6.77 -17.23
C GLU A 314 -14.45 7.08 -16.00
N VAL A 315 -13.90 6.81 -14.82
CA VAL A 315 -14.55 7.11 -13.53
C VAL A 315 -14.73 8.61 -13.35
N MET A 316 -13.73 9.44 -13.67
CA MET A 316 -13.83 10.89 -13.55
C MET A 316 -14.88 11.46 -14.54
N SER A 317 -14.92 10.95 -15.77
CA SER A 317 -15.96 11.32 -16.73
C SER A 317 -17.36 10.99 -16.22
N ALA A 318 -17.53 9.81 -15.61
CA ALA A 318 -18.80 9.42 -15.00
C ALA A 318 -19.18 10.32 -13.81
N ILE A 319 -18.22 10.68 -12.94
CA ILE A 319 -18.42 11.63 -11.83
C ILE A 319 -18.89 13.00 -12.35
N LEU A 320 -18.21 13.56 -13.36
CA LEU A 320 -18.59 14.86 -13.94
C LEU A 320 -20.01 14.85 -14.53
N ASN A 321 -20.37 13.78 -15.24
CA ASN A 321 -21.67 13.61 -15.82
C ASN A 321 -22.75 13.46 -14.74
N ALA A 322 -22.51 12.67 -13.69
CA ALA A 322 -23.45 12.48 -12.59
C ALA A 322 -23.61 13.77 -11.76
N ALA A 323 -22.53 14.51 -11.52
CA ALA A 323 -22.61 15.77 -10.77
C ALA A 323 -23.48 16.84 -11.44
N SER A 324 -23.60 16.80 -12.77
CA SER A 324 -24.38 17.76 -13.57
C SER A 324 -25.85 17.37 -13.78
N ASP A 325 -26.25 16.14 -13.43
CA ASP A 325 -27.57 15.60 -13.69
C ASP A 325 -28.11 14.81 -12.48
N SER A 326 -29.10 15.41 -11.79
CA SER A 326 -29.69 14.83 -10.57
C SER A 326 -30.45 13.51 -10.77
N THR A 327 -30.70 13.13 -12.02
CA THR A 327 -31.36 11.84 -12.32
C THR A 327 -30.39 10.68 -12.40
N ARG A 328 -29.07 10.96 -12.45
CA ARG A 328 -28.04 9.93 -12.56
C ARG A 328 -27.71 9.28 -11.23
N PRO A 329 -27.46 7.97 -11.21
CA PRO A 329 -26.97 7.27 -10.03
C PRO A 329 -25.70 7.90 -9.48
N GLY A 330 -25.62 8.03 -8.15
CA GLY A 330 -24.46 8.60 -7.47
C GLY A 330 -24.35 10.13 -7.57
N HIS A 331 -25.38 10.84 -8.06
CA HIS A 331 -25.39 12.31 -8.20
C HIS A 331 -24.88 13.04 -6.96
N ASP A 332 -25.41 12.72 -5.78
CA ASP A 332 -25.06 13.42 -4.54
C ASP A 332 -23.57 13.26 -4.19
N ALA A 333 -23.04 12.04 -4.30
CA ALA A 333 -21.64 11.78 -4.04
C ALA A 333 -20.72 12.45 -5.09
N ALA A 334 -21.11 12.40 -6.37
CA ALA A 334 -20.41 13.07 -7.46
C ALA A 334 -20.37 14.60 -7.26
N ARG A 335 -21.51 15.20 -6.90
CA ARG A 335 -21.63 16.63 -6.61
C ARG A 335 -20.71 17.04 -5.46
N ARG A 336 -20.67 16.25 -4.36
CA ARG A 336 -19.77 16.50 -3.22
C ARG A 336 -18.32 16.53 -3.62
N ILE A 337 -17.91 15.64 -4.52
CA ILE A 337 -16.53 15.59 -5.04
C ILE A 337 -16.23 16.82 -5.90
N ILE A 338 -17.12 17.16 -6.84
CA ILE A 338 -16.84 18.23 -7.83
C ILE A 338 -17.00 19.62 -7.22
N GLN A 339 -18.04 19.84 -6.42
CA GLN A 339 -18.31 21.13 -5.79
C GLN A 339 -17.53 21.33 -4.48
N ARG A 340 -16.88 20.27 -3.97
CA ARG A 340 -16.13 20.25 -2.72
C ARG A 340 -17.00 20.43 -1.47
N ASP A 341 -18.29 20.07 -1.55
CA ASP A 341 -19.24 20.06 -0.43
C ASP A 341 -19.10 18.75 0.36
N HIS A 342 -17.88 18.41 0.70
CA HIS A 342 -17.57 17.15 1.41
C HIS A 342 -18.03 17.20 2.86
N PHE A 343 -18.27 16.05 3.48
CA PHE A 343 -18.60 15.96 4.89
C PHE A 343 -17.45 16.50 5.76
N HIS A 344 -17.78 17.15 6.86
CA HIS A 344 -16.86 17.75 7.81
C HIS A 344 -16.53 16.81 8.95
N LEU A 345 -15.24 16.80 9.36
CA LEU A 345 -14.78 16.06 10.53
C LEU A 345 -15.26 16.73 11.80
N ILE A 346 -16.11 16.07 12.57
CA ILE A 346 -16.56 16.55 13.88
C ILE A 346 -15.84 15.88 15.04
N TYR A 347 -15.33 14.64 14.85
CA TYR A 347 -14.61 13.92 15.89
C TYR A 347 -13.45 13.12 15.32
N LYS A 348 -12.34 13.19 16.02
CA LYS A 348 -11.15 12.37 15.81
C LYS A 348 -10.81 11.66 17.12
N ARG A 349 -10.65 10.34 17.07
CA ARG A 349 -10.16 9.56 18.21
C ARG A 349 -8.89 10.18 18.79
N ASN A 350 -8.88 10.37 20.08
CA ASN A 350 -7.71 10.86 20.79
C ASN A 350 -7.43 10.02 22.07
N PRO A 351 -6.19 10.02 22.57
CA PRO A 351 -5.80 9.20 23.72
C PRO A 351 -6.56 9.53 25.02
N VAL A 352 -6.95 10.79 25.20
CA VAL A 352 -7.67 11.21 26.42
C VAL A 352 -9.04 10.55 26.48
N ASP A 353 -9.79 10.63 25.39
CA ASP A 353 -11.13 10.01 25.30
C ASP A 353 -11.04 8.48 25.33
N ALA A 354 -10.04 7.92 24.65
CA ALA A 354 -9.80 6.48 24.67
C ALA A 354 -9.42 5.95 26.06
N GLY A 355 -8.83 6.79 26.91
CA GLY A 355 -8.57 6.47 28.33
C GLY A 355 -9.83 6.45 29.18
N VAL A 356 -10.86 7.23 28.84
CA VAL A 356 -12.18 7.22 29.51
C VAL A 356 -13.06 6.09 28.94
N ASN A 357 -13.10 5.98 27.61
CA ASN A 357 -13.88 4.96 26.90
C ASN A 357 -13.11 4.49 25.67
N PRO A 358 -12.61 3.25 25.66
CA PRO A 358 -11.93 2.70 24.48
C PRO A 358 -12.77 2.76 23.19
N ASN A 359 -14.11 2.76 23.32
CA ASN A 359 -15.09 2.85 22.24
C ASN A 359 -15.67 4.27 22.07
N ALA A 360 -14.97 5.32 22.49
CA ALA A 360 -15.44 6.69 22.42
C ALA A 360 -15.92 7.11 21.02
N THR A 361 -15.20 6.69 19.96
CA THR A 361 -15.62 7.00 18.58
C THR A 361 -16.92 6.32 18.20
N ASP A 362 -17.16 5.08 18.64
CA ASP A 362 -18.41 4.36 18.43
C ASP A 362 -19.57 5.09 19.11
N ALA A 363 -19.38 5.54 20.34
CA ALA A 363 -20.36 6.31 21.09
C ALA A 363 -20.72 7.63 20.39
N VAL A 364 -19.70 8.39 19.96
CA VAL A 364 -19.89 9.65 19.21
C VAL A 364 -20.59 9.40 17.87
N PHE A 365 -20.18 8.37 17.13
CA PHE A 365 -20.83 8.01 15.86
C PHE A 365 -22.30 7.65 16.05
N ALA A 366 -22.63 6.82 17.04
CA ALA A 366 -24.00 6.43 17.35
C ALA A 366 -24.84 7.66 17.74
N ALA A 367 -24.36 8.49 18.65
CA ALA A 367 -25.07 9.70 19.09
C ALA A 367 -25.27 10.71 17.94
N ALA A 368 -24.25 10.89 17.08
CA ALA A 368 -24.36 11.77 15.92
C ALA A 368 -25.40 11.26 14.90
N ARG A 369 -25.38 9.93 14.64
CA ARG A 369 -26.36 9.29 13.76
C ARG A 369 -27.78 9.44 14.29
N ASP A 370 -27.99 9.25 15.59
CA ASP A 370 -29.32 9.36 16.20
C ASP A 370 -29.85 10.82 16.18
N LYS A 371 -28.94 11.80 16.27
CA LYS A 371 -29.30 13.24 16.26
C LYS A 371 -29.48 13.78 14.83
N PHE A 372 -28.61 13.46 13.89
CA PHE A 372 -28.57 14.07 12.56
C PHE A 372 -29.08 13.16 11.44
N GLY A 373 -29.29 11.86 11.71
CA GLY A 373 -29.72 10.86 10.74
C GLY A 373 -28.54 10.15 10.06
N ILE A 374 -28.76 8.86 9.76
CA ILE A 374 -27.71 7.97 9.20
C ILE A 374 -27.15 8.46 7.87
N GLU A 375 -27.98 9.10 7.04
CA GLU A 375 -27.56 9.61 5.73
C GLU A 375 -26.63 10.83 5.83
N LYS A 376 -26.65 11.51 6.98
CA LYS A 376 -25.90 12.74 7.23
C LYS A 376 -24.62 12.53 8.04
N VAL A 377 -24.30 11.31 8.39
CA VAL A 377 -23.12 10.98 9.21
C VAL A 377 -22.33 9.86 8.53
N ARG A 378 -21.01 9.97 8.55
CA ARG A 378 -20.09 8.92 8.07
C ARG A 378 -19.02 8.63 9.12
N ARG A 379 -18.57 7.40 9.16
CA ARG A 379 -17.39 7.00 9.92
C ARG A 379 -16.35 6.40 8.98
N ASP A 380 -15.10 6.72 9.22
CA ASP A 380 -13.98 6.11 8.54
C ASP A 380 -12.88 5.78 9.55
N ALA A 381 -12.46 4.53 9.59
CA ALA A 381 -11.51 4.05 10.59
C ALA A 381 -10.49 3.08 9.99
N ARG A 382 -9.26 3.15 10.47
CA ARG A 382 -8.23 2.15 10.22
C ARG A 382 -7.52 1.82 11.52
N PRO A 383 -7.70 0.59 12.04
CA PRO A 383 -7.00 0.17 13.24
C PRO A 383 -5.50 0.09 12.98
N GLY A 384 -4.70 0.38 13.98
CA GLY A 384 -3.27 0.16 13.95
C GLY A 384 -2.94 -1.33 13.95
N LYS A 385 -1.96 -1.75 13.16
CA LYS A 385 -1.39 -3.09 13.28
C LYS A 385 -0.31 -3.06 14.36
N ASN A 386 -0.48 -3.86 15.41
CA ASN A 386 0.36 -3.84 16.62
C ASN A 386 1.72 -4.57 16.48
N GLU A 387 2.12 -4.99 15.30
CA GLU A 387 3.41 -5.66 15.14
C GLU A 387 4.51 -4.63 14.92
N GLY A 388 5.38 -4.48 15.91
CA GLY A 388 6.63 -3.73 15.76
C GLY A 388 7.47 -4.37 14.64
N ILE A 389 8.02 -3.52 13.77
CA ILE A 389 8.91 -4.01 12.70
C ILE A 389 10.26 -4.29 13.33
N ASP A 390 10.67 -5.56 13.32
CA ASP A 390 12.00 -6.00 13.74
C ASP A 390 12.77 -6.60 12.55
N PHE A 391 14.06 -6.33 12.51
CA PHE A 391 14.98 -6.82 11.50
C PHE A 391 16.37 -7.06 12.09
N PRO A 392 17.19 -7.96 11.49
CA PRO A 392 18.53 -8.22 11.99
C PRO A 392 19.50 -7.07 11.67
N VAL A 393 20.39 -6.79 12.62
CA VAL A 393 21.47 -5.79 12.51
C VAL A 393 22.81 -6.48 12.69
N LEU A 394 23.70 -6.34 11.69
CA LEU A 394 25.07 -6.81 11.78
C LEU A 394 25.93 -5.78 12.50
N THR A 395 26.36 -6.12 13.71
CA THR A 395 27.20 -5.25 14.55
C THR A 395 28.65 -5.20 14.06
N LYS A 396 29.43 -4.22 14.51
CA LYS A 396 30.86 -4.08 14.15
C LYS A 396 31.71 -5.28 14.56
N ASP A 397 31.32 -5.97 15.62
CA ASP A 397 31.97 -7.21 16.11
C ASP A 397 31.40 -8.48 15.44
N GLN A 398 30.73 -8.33 14.31
CA GLN A 398 30.20 -9.40 13.44
C GLN A 398 29.14 -10.29 14.11
N ARG A 399 28.43 -9.80 15.12
CA ARG A 399 27.27 -10.47 15.69
C ARG A 399 25.99 -9.94 15.04
N VAL A 400 24.98 -10.77 14.97
CA VAL A 400 23.62 -10.37 14.56
C VAL A 400 22.80 -10.06 15.81
N ALA A 401 22.10 -8.95 15.81
CA ALA A 401 21.22 -8.52 16.92
C ALA A 401 19.90 -8.00 16.35
N SER A 402 18.83 -8.04 17.16
CA SER A 402 17.54 -7.44 16.82
C SER A 402 17.66 -5.92 16.77
N SER A 403 17.02 -5.31 15.75
CA SER A 403 16.93 -3.86 15.62
C SER A 403 16.27 -3.21 16.83
N LEU A 404 15.27 -3.87 17.43
CA LEU A 404 14.59 -3.39 18.64
C LEU A 404 15.50 -3.42 19.87
N THR A 405 16.51 -4.28 19.91
CA THR A 405 17.53 -4.27 20.96
C THR A 405 18.53 -3.15 20.73
N MET A 406 18.87 -2.87 19.48
CA MET A 406 19.89 -1.89 19.10
C MET A 406 19.38 -0.46 19.03
N SER A 407 18.05 -0.22 18.90
CA SER A 407 17.46 1.10 18.72
C SER A 407 16.34 1.38 19.72
N GLU A 408 16.55 2.37 20.57
CA GLU A 408 15.51 2.94 21.43
C GLU A 408 14.39 3.58 20.60
N ALA A 409 14.74 4.25 19.50
CA ALA A 409 13.79 4.91 18.61
C ALA A 409 12.81 3.91 18.01
N LEU A 410 13.29 2.78 17.49
CA LEU A 410 12.44 1.77 16.84
C LEU A 410 11.47 1.11 17.82
N ARG A 411 11.87 0.90 19.06
CA ARG A 411 10.98 0.37 20.13
C ARG A 411 9.75 1.23 20.38
N HIS A 412 9.85 2.53 20.12
CA HIS A 412 8.83 3.51 20.45
C HIS A 412 8.18 4.18 19.23
N VAL A 413 8.44 3.70 18.02
CA VAL A 413 7.72 4.21 16.83
C VAL A 413 6.23 3.93 16.99
N PRO A 414 5.38 4.96 17.02
CA PRO A 414 3.95 4.74 17.20
C PRO A 414 3.33 4.07 15.97
N VAL A 415 2.29 3.29 16.21
CA VAL A 415 1.50 2.71 15.14
C VAL A 415 0.54 3.76 14.58
N ALA A 416 0.61 4.01 13.27
CA ALA A 416 -0.31 4.93 12.61
C ALA A 416 -1.71 4.31 12.54
N ALA A 417 -2.70 5.01 13.11
CA ALA A 417 -4.11 4.63 13.11
C ALA A 417 -4.97 5.88 13.08
N PHE A 418 -6.20 5.75 12.62
CA PHE A 418 -7.20 6.81 12.72
C PHE A 418 -8.60 6.23 12.93
N ASP A 419 -9.49 7.06 13.47
CA ASP A 419 -10.91 6.80 13.58
C ASP A 419 -11.64 8.15 13.62
N TYR A 420 -12.43 8.42 12.60
CA TYR A 420 -13.03 9.71 12.30
C TYR A 420 -14.55 9.60 12.21
N VAL A 421 -15.25 10.63 12.73
CA VAL A 421 -16.68 10.81 12.51
C VAL A 421 -16.87 12.12 11.75
N TYR A 422 -17.64 12.05 10.67
CA TYR A 422 -17.96 13.18 9.79
C TYR A 422 -19.45 13.43 9.74
N VAL A 423 -19.83 14.67 9.49
CA VAL A 423 -21.22 15.11 9.30
C VAL A 423 -21.34 15.88 7.99
N ASP A 424 -22.54 15.90 7.43
CA ASP A 424 -22.88 16.70 6.24
C ASP A 424 -22.47 18.18 6.43
N ASP A 425 -21.89 18.78 5.40
CA ASP A 425 -21.40 20.17 5.39
C ASP A 425 -22.42 21.17 5.95
N LEU A 426 -23.69 21.04 5.57
CA LEU A 426 -24.77 21.92 6.02
C LEU A 426 -25.06 21.84 7.52
N LEU A 427 -24.60 20.83 8.20
CA LEU A 427 -24.79 20.57 9.63
C LEU A 427 -23.51 20.77 10.45
N ALA A 428 -22.41 21.15 9.83
CA ALA A 428 -21.10 21.18 10.45
C ALA A 428 -21.06 22.05 11.72
N GLU A 429 -21.52 23.30 11.64
CA GLU A 429 -21.51 24.23 12.78
C GLU A 429 -22.39 23.74 13.93
N ASP A 430 -23.59 23.24 13.63
CA ASP A 430 -24.54 22.72 14.64
C ASP A 430 -23.95 21.46 15.32
N ALA A 431 -23.31 20.60 14.53
CA ALA A 431 -22.73 19.37 15.04
C ALA A 431 -21.49 19.63 15.90
N GLU A 432 -20.63 20.57 15.54
CA GLU A 432 -19.47 20.98 16.35
C GLU A 432 -19.93 21.58 17.69
N LYS A 433 -20.94 22.45 17.66
CA LYS A 433 -21.48 23.04 18.87
C LYS A 433 -22.12 21.98 19.78
N TRP A 434 -22.96 21.13 19.21
CA TRP A 434 -23.56 20.01 19.93
C TRP A 434 -22.53 19.08 20.56
N LEU A 435 -21.52 18.67 19.80
CA LEU A 435 -20.50 17.76 20.33
C LEU A 435 -19.67 18.43 21.44
N LYS A 436 -19.39 19.74 21.32
CA LYS A 436 -18.70 20.48 22.37
C LYS A 436 -19.48 20.50 23.69
N GLU A 437 -20.79 20.59 23.63
CA GLU A 437 -21.69 20.64 24.78
C GLU A 437 -21.89 19.25 25.41
N GLU A 438 -22.10 18.21 24.60
CA GLU A 438 -22.52 16.88 25.06
C GLU A 438 -21.40 15.82 25.08
N ARG A 439 -20.20 16.13 24.58
CA ARG A 439 -19.10 15.17 24.42
C ARG A 439 -18.80 14.36 25.68
N ASN A 440 -18.70 15.01 26.83
CA ASN A 440 -18.34 14.33 28.07
C ASN A 440 -19.41 13.30 28.47
N GLN A 441 -20.69 13.61 28.23
CA GLN A 441 -21.81 12.71 28.52
C GLN A 441 -21.83 11.53 27.53
N ILE A 442 -21.57 11.80 26.23
CA ILE A 442 -21.54 10.77 25.19
C ILE A 442 -20.40 9.77 25.41
N ILE A 443 -19.22 10.25 25.85
CA ILE A 443 -18.03 9.43 26.01
C ILE A 443 -18.04 8.62 27.34
N GLN A 444 -18.76 9.05 28.36
CA GLN A 444 -18.87 8.28 29.59
C GLN A 444 -19.37 6.86 29.29
N LEU A 445 -18.70 5.86 29.88
CA LEU A 445 -19.21 4.49 29.84
C LEU A 445 -20.58 4.50 30.52
N LYS A 446 -21.63 4.04 29.82
CA LYS A 446 -22.88 3.68 30.49
C LYS A 446 -22.52 2.57 31.47
N GLU A 447 -22.70 2.81 32.78
CA GLU A 447 -22.67 1.76 33.76
C GLU A 447 -23.62 0.67 33.26
N SER A 448 -23.11 -0.56 33.11
CA SER A 448 -23.95 -1.72 32.80
C SER A 448 -24.99 -1.77 33.93
N GLU A 449 -26.27 -1.69 33.59
CA GLU A 449 -27.32 -2.07 34.51
C GLU A 449 -27.03 -3.50 34.95
N GLU A 450 -26.39 -3.64 36.12
CA GLU A 450 -26.37 -4.91 36.83
C GLU A 450 -27.82 -5.30 37.04
N THR A 451 -28.27 -6.29 36.31
CA THR A 451 -29.51 -7.02 36.62
C THR A 451 -29.33 -7.60 38.01
N ASP A 452 -29.87 -6.88 38.98
CA ASP A 452 -30.09 -7.35 40.33
C ASP A 452 -31.06 -8.53 40.29
N GLY A 453 -30.50 -9.69 40.06
CA GLY A 453 -31.20 -10.99 40.14
C GLY A 453 -31.17 -11.49 41.57
N SER A 454 -31.75 -10.73 42.48
CA SER A 454 -32.09 -11.30 43.81
C SER A 454 -33.16 -12.37 43.63
N THR A 455 -32.77 -13.59 43.53
CA THR A 455 -33.66 -14.74 43.82
C THR A 455 -33.70 -14.97 45.31
N SER A 456 -34.73 -14.46 45.92
CA SER A 456 -35.23 -14.96 47.20
C SER A 456 -36.06 -16.21 46.94
N ALA A 457 -35.66 -17.37 47.46
CA ALA A 457 -36.42 -18.38 48.17
C ALA A 457 -35.60 -19.70 48.22
#